data_cf9c565d102cb7d5a3de736127401ea9
#
_entry.id   cf9c565d102cb7d5a3de736127401ea9
#
_cell.length_a   1.000
_cell.length_b   1.000
_cell.length_c   1.000
_cell.angle_alpha   90.00
_cell.angle_beta   90.00
_cell.angle_gamma   90.00
#
_symmetry.space_group_name_H-M   'P 1'
#
loop_
_entity.id
_entity.type
_entity.pdbx_description
1 polymer ?
#
loop_
_entity_poly.entity_id
_entity_poly.type
_entity_poly.pdbx_seq_one_letter_code
_entity_poly.pdbx_strand_id
1 'polypeptide(L)'
;METSSDAHSVEESGHRSMSLRLPRPMHEAMKALAARRGSKAADFYVETVETFIRDHMAGYRHLFAIENDAVHISVNVPVRFAHTVRDAALGRRVTPNELVFTAVSHVLESVNAEAA
;
A
#
# COMPACT_ATOMS: atom_id res chain seq x y z
N MET A 1 -20.14 18.33 -22.05
CA MET A 1 -20.93 17.85 -21.55
C MET A 1 -20.84 16.61 -20.80
N GLU A 2 -21.56 15.70 -21.09
CA GLU A 2 -21.50 14.55 -20.31
C GLU A 2 -20.20 13.90 -20.33
N THR A 3 -19.48 14.01 -21.42
CA THR A 3 -18.19 13.40 -21.57
C THR A 3 -17.23 13.86 -20.52
N SER A 4 -17.21 15.16 -20.27
CA SER A 4 -16.28 15.69 -19.29
C SER A 4 -16.66 15.25 -17.89
N SER A 5 -17.93 15.21 -17.59
CA SER A 5 -18.40 14.78 -16.32
C SER A 5 -18.09 13.31 -16.09
N ASP A 6 -18.30 12.51 -17.11
CA ASP A 6 -18.01 11.10 -17.03
C ASP A 6 -16.53 10.84 -16.84
N ALA A 7 -15.69 11.57 -17.54
CA ALA A 7 -14.25 11.40 -17.40
C ALA A 7 -13.81 11.73 -15.98
N HIS A 8 -14.40 12.75 -15.39
CA HIS A 8 -14.07 13.13 -14.02
C HIS A 8 -14.49 12.04 -13.03
N SER A 9 -15.65 11.48 -13.22
CA SER A 9 -16.14 10.40 -12.38
C SER A 9 -15.26 9.19 -12.48
N VAL A 10 -14.86 8.84 -13.68
CA VAL A 10 -13.98 7.70 -13.90
C VAL A 10 -12.64 7.92 -13.20
N GLU A 11 -12.11 9.14 -13.23
CA GLU A 11 -10.89 9.44 -12.54
C GLU A 11 -11.01 9.22 -11.05
N GLU A 12 -12.11 9.60 -10.46
CA GLU A 12 -12.30 9.45 -9.03
C GLU A 12 -12.52 8.01 -8.63
N SER A 13 -13.20 7.23 -9.46
CA SER A 13 -13.52 5.85 -9.11
C SER A 13 -12.67 4.84 -9.84
N GLY A 14 -11.84 5.28 -10.77
CA GLY A 14 -11.02 4.38 -11.57
C GLY A 14 -9.78 3.93 -10.83
N HIS A 15 -8.86 3.36 -11.59
CA HIS A 15 -7.62 2.85 -11.05
C HIS A 15 -6.46 3.54 -11.72
N ARG A 16 -5.34 3.53 -11.03
CA ARG A 16 -4.09 4.08 -11.56
C ARG A 16 -2.94 3.23 -11.08
N SER A 17 -1.83 3.34 -11.79
CA SER A 17 -0.62 2.65 -11.39
C SER A 17 0.06 3.42 -10.28
N MET A 18 0.46 2.73 -9.24
CA MET A 18 1.22 3.31 -8.14
C MET A 18 2.57 2.64 -8.11
N SER A 19 3.63 3.44 -8.17
CA SER A 19 4.99 2.92 -8.13
C SER A 19 5.46 2.83 -6.70
N LEU A 20 6.02 1.68 -6.35
CA LEU A 20 6.52 1.43 -5.02
C LEU A 20 7.93 0.88 -5.12
N ARG A 21 8.69 1.05 -4.04
CA ARG A 21 9.99 0.42 -3.91
C ARG A 21 10.02 -0.35 -2.61
N LEU A 22 10.20 -1.65 -2.72
CA LEU A 22 10.23 -2.54 -1.55
C LEU A 22 11.36 -3.55 -1.73
N PRO A 23 11.93 -4.04 -0.63
CA PRO A 23 12.86 -5.16 -0.75
C PRO A 23 12.18 -6.33 -1.44
N ARG A 24 12.89 -6.98 -2.36
CA ARG A 24 12.32 -8.08 -3.14
C ARG A 24 11.68 -9.15 -2.27
N PRO A 25 12.32 -9.61 -1.17
CA PRO A 25 11.68 -10.67 -0.35
C PRO A 25 10.34 -10.24 0.23
N MET A 26 10.18 -8.95 0.54
CA MET A 26 8.91 -8.47 1.06
C MET A 26 7.82 -8.52 0.01
N HIS A 27 8.16 -8.12 -1.22
CA HIS A 27 7.19 -8.16 -2.31
C HIS A 27 6.80 -9.61 -2.61
N GLU A 28 7.77 -10.53 -2.61
CA GLU A 28 7.47 -11.93 -2.84
C GLU A 28 6.59 -12.50 -1.73
N ALA A 29 6.84 -12.10 -0.49
CA ALA A 29 6.01 -12.53 0.63
C ALA A 29 4.58 -12.01 0.51
N MET A 30 4.43 -10.77 0.06
CA MET A 30 3.10 -10.20 -0.14
C MET A 30 2.34 -10.94 -1.24
N LYS A 31 3.01 -11.28 -2.33
CA LYS A 31 2.39 -12.02 -3.41
C LYS A 31 1.95 -13.40 -2.95
N ALA A 32 2.80 -14.07 -2.18
CA ALA A 32 2.48 -15.41 -1.68
C ALA A 32 1.29 -15.36 -0.71
N LEU A 33 1.28 -14.35 0.14
CA LEU A 33 0.21 -14.20 1.11
C LEU A 33 -1.11 -13.88 0.41
N ALA A 34 -1.08 -13.02 -0.60
CA ALA A 34 -2.26 -12.71 -1.38
C ALA A 34 -2.81 -13.96 -2.05
N ALA A 35 -1.92 -14.76 -2.65
CA ALA A 35 -2.34 -16.00 -3.31
C ALA A 35 -3.00 -16.95 -2.33
N ARG A 36 -2.46 -17.08 -1.13
CA ARG A 36 -3.06 -17.95 -0.13
C ARG A 36 -4.45 -17.49 0.30
N ARG A 37 -4.71 -16.19 0.19
CA ARG A 37 -6.02 -15.64 0.54
C ARG A 37 -6.97 -15.56 -0.65
N GLY A 38 -6.53 -16.03 -1.82
CA GLY A 38 -7.34 -15.97 -3.02
C GLY A 38 -7.54 -14.56 -3.55
N SER A 39 -6.58 -13.68 -3.27
CA SER A 39 -6.68 -12.27 -3.62
C SER A 39 -5.60 -11.91 -4.64
N LYS A 40 -5.85 -10.88 -5.44
CA LYS A 40 -4.80 -10.33 -6.28
C LYS A 40 -3.81 -9.57 -5.42
N ALA A 41 -2.55 -9.57 -5.83
CA ALA A 41 -1.53 -8.88 -5.07
C ALA A 41 -1.86 -7.39 -4.88
N ALA A 42 -2.32 -6.72 -5.94
CA ALA A 42 -2.65 -5.30 -5.84
C ALA A 42 -3.75 -5.06 -4.81
N ASP A 43 -4.78 -5.90 -4.81
CA ASP A 43 -5.87 -5.76 -3.86
C ASP A 43 -5.39 -6.00 -2.44
N PHE A 44 -4.47 -6.95 -2.27
CA PHE A 44 -3.93 -7.22 -0.95
C PHE A 44 -3.06 -6.07 -0.44
N TYR A 45 -2.31 -5.42 -1.33
CA TYR A 45 -1.56 -4.22 -0.94
C TYR A 45 -2.52 -3.13 -0.47
N VAL A 46 -3.61 -2.92 -1.20
CA VAL A 46 -4.59 -1.90 -0.83
C VAL A 46 -5.17 -2.21 0.55
N GLU A 47 -5.60 -3.43 0.76
CA GLU A 47 -6.18 -3.83 2.04
C GLU A 47 -5.19 -3.67 3.17
N THR A 48 -3.95 -4.11 2.96
CA THR A 48 -2.90 -4.04 3.97
C THR A 48 -2.65 -2.60 4.41
N VAL A 49 -2.51 -1.70 3.44
CA VAL A 49 -2.19 -0.31 3.75
C VAL A 49 -3.39 0.40 4.37
N GLU A 50 -4.58 0.15 3.87
CA GLU A 50 -5.78 0.77 4.44
C GLU A 50 -6.00 0.35 5.88
N THR A 51 -5.82 -0.94 6.16
CA THR A 51 -5.94 -1.45 7.52
C THR A 51 -4.88 -0.84 8.42
N PHE A 52 -3.65 -0.72 7.93
CA PHE A 52 -2.57 -0.14 8.71
C PHE A 52 -2.89 1.31 9.06
N ILE A 53 -3.32 2.10 8.10
CA ILE A 53 -3.63 3.51 8.33
C ILE A 53 -4.75 3.64 9.36
N ARG A 54 -5.78 2.82 9.21
CA ARG A 54 -6.97 2.94 10.06
C ARG A 54 -6.71 2.44 11.48
N ASP A 55 -6.03 1.30 11.60
CA ASP A 55 -5.99 0.59 12.88
C ASP A 55 -4.65 0.60 13.58
N HIS A 56 -3.55 0.89 12.90
CA HIS A 56 -2.22 0.69 13.47
C HIS A 56 -1.29 1.89 13.39
N MET A 57 -1.48 2.75 12.40
CA MET A 57 -0.51 3.83 12.15
C MET A 57 -0.34 4.76 13.35
N ALA A 58 -1.42 5.01 14.06
CA ALA A 58 -1.37 5.91 15.21
C ALA A 58 -0.45 5.40 16.32
N GLY A 59 -0.26 4.08 16.39
CA GLY A 59 0.61 3.49 17.39
C GLY A 59 2.09 3.54 17.02
N TYR A 60 2.42 3.97 15.80
CA TYR A 60 3.81 4.05 15.36
C TYR A 60 4.33 5.46 15.56
N ARG A 61 5.34 5.61 16.42
CA ARG A 61 5.97 6.90 16.62
C ARG A 61 6.70 7.33 15.36
N HIS A 62 7.37 6.40 14.68
CA HIS A 62 8.11 6.68 13.46
C HIS A 62 7.75 5.63 12.42
N LEU A 63 7.65 6.05 11.16
CA LEU A 63 7.47 5.12 10.07
C LEU A 63 8.85 4.80 9.49
N PHE A 64 8.98 3.63 8.88
CA PHE A 64 10.28 3.10 8.49
C PHE A 64 10.69 3.62 7.12
N ALA A 65 11.98 3.82 6.94
CA ALA A 65 12.56 4.16 5.64
C ALA A 65 13.26 2.95 5.07
N ILE A 66 13.22 2.83 3.75
CA ILE A 66 13.93 1.75 3.07
C ILE A 66 15.37 2.20 2.87
N GLU A 67 16.30 1.35 3.25
CA GLU A 67 17.70 1.71 3.18
C GLU A 67 18.39 1.25 1.91
N ASN A 68 18.08 0.06 1.42
CA ASN A 68 18.77 -0.44 0.23
C ASN A 68 18.03 -1.63 -0.37
N ASP A 69 18.52 -2.11 -1.50
CA ASP A 69 18.08 -3.35 -2.16
C ASP A 69 16.59 -3.41 -2.45
N ALA A 70 15.99 -2.28 -2.73
CA ALA A 70 14.59 -2.24 -3.08
C ALA A 70 14.41 -2.44 -4.58
N VAL A 71 13.36 -3.14 -4.95
CA VAL A 71 12.98 -3.28 -6.35
C VAL A 71 11.78 -2.39 -6.62
N HIS A 72 11.68 -1.94 -7.86
CA HIS A 72 10.53 -1.19 -8.30
C HIS A 72 9.39 -2.13 -8.61
N ILE A 73 8.22 -1.83 -8.08
CA ILE A 73 7.01 -2.56 -8.41
C ILE A 73 5.93 -1.55 -8.77
N SER A 74 4.98 -2.02 -9.57
CA SER A 74 3.87 -1.18 -9.97
C SER A 74 2.60 -1.92 -9.61
N VAL A 75 1.74 -1.29 -8.85
CA VAL A 75 0.47 -1.90 -8.47
C VAL A 75 -0.67 -1.03 -8.97
N ASN A 76 -1.71 -1.68 -9.49
CA ASN A 76 -2.86 -0.97 -10.00
C ASN A 76 -3.84 -0.80 -8.86
N VAL A 77 -4.05 0.43 -8.42
CA VAL A 77 -4.83 0.72 -7.22
C VAL A 77 -5.95 1.69 -7.52
N PRO A 78 -7.02 1.70 -6.72
CA PRO A 78 -8.05 2.72 -6.88
C PRO A 78 -7.45 4.11 -6.66
N VAL A 79 -7.91 5.07 -7.46
CA VAL A 79 -7.42 6.44 -7.34
C VAL A 79 -7.63 6.97 -5.92
N ARG A 80 -8.75 6.63 -5.33
CA ARG A 80 -9.05 7.05 -3.96
C ARG A 80 -8.00 6.54 -2.96
N PHE A 81 -7.55 5.30 -3.17
CA PHE A 81 -6.51 4.73 -2.32
C PHE A 81 -5.20 5.52 -2.43
N ALA A 82 -4.81 5.87 -3.65
CA ALA A 82 -3.60 6.64 -3.85
C ALA A 82 -3.68 7.97 -3.11
N HIS A 83 -4.84 8.62 -3.13
CA HIS A 83 -5.04 9.87 -2.40
C HIS A 83 -4.98 9.66 -0.88
N THR A 84 -5.57 8.58 -0.40
CA THR A 84 -5.54 8.26 1.04
C THR A 84 -4.12 8.07 1.53
N VAL A 85 -3.31 7.34 0.76
CA VAL A 85 -1.92 7.10 1.14
C VAL A 85 -1.14 8.40 1.13
N ARG A 86 -1.32 9.22 0.09
CA ARG A 86 -0.63 10.50 -0.01
C ARG A 86 -0.95 11.39 1.18
N ASP A 87 -2.23 11.49 1.52
CA ASP A 87 -2.66 12.38 2.59
C ASP A 87 -2.16 11.87 3.96
N ALA A 88 -2.21 10.57 4.18
CA ALA A 88 -1.73 9.98 5.43
C ALA A 88 -0.22 10.18 5.58
N ALA A 89 0.53 9.99 4.49
CA ALA A 89 1.97 10.18 4.52
C ALA A 89 2.33 11.64 4.79
N LEU A 90 1.61 12.54 4.14
CA LEU A 90 1.83 13.97 4.33
C LEU A 90 1.59 14.36 5.78
N GLY A 91 0.54 13.83 6.40
CA GLY A 91 0.24 14.09 7.80
C GLY A 91 1.33 13.61 8.75
N ARG A 92 2.10 12.61 8.36
CA ARG A 92 3.20 12.08 9.15
C ARG A 92 4.56 12.59 8.66
N ARG A 93 4.58 13.43 7.64
CA ARG A 93 5.81 14.01 7.07
C ARG A 93 6.75 12.94 6.57
N VAL A 94 6.19 11.93 5.93
CA VAL A 94 6.97 10.87 5.29
C VAL A 94 6.51 10.73 3.85
N THR A 95 7.22 9.94 3.06
CA THR A 95 6.81 9.69 1.69
C THR A 95 5.73 8.61 1.67
N PRO A 96 4.91 8.57 0.63
CA PRO A 96 3.95 7.46 0.48
C PRO A 96 4.65 6.10 0.51
N ASN A 97 5.84 6.02 -0.08
CA ASN A 97 6.56 4.75 -0.10
C ASN A 97 6.98 4.30 1.30
N GLU A 98 7.39 5.23 2.15
CA GLU A 98 7.74 4.90 3.53
C GLU A 98 6.53 4.39 4.29
N LEU A 99 5.37 5.00 4.05
CA LEU A 99 4.15 4.55 4.69
C LEU A 99 3.80 3.13 4.25
N VAL A 100 3.87 2.85 2.96
CA VAL A 100 3.56 1.52 2.44
C VAL A 100 4.57 0.50 2.96
N PHE A 101 5.85 0.84 2.98
CA PHE A 101 6.88 -0.06 3.49
C PHE A 101 6.61 -0.42 4.95
N THR A 102 6.24 0.56 5.77
CA THR A 102 5.94 0.31 7.18
C THR A 102 4.70 -0.59 7.31
N ALA A 103 3.68 -0.34 6.50
CA ALA A 103 2.45 -1.14 6.55
C ALA A 103 2.73 -2.59 6.16
N VAL A 104 3.55 -2.80 5.12
CA VAL A 104 3.91 -4.14 4.69
C VAL A 104 4.75 -4.84 5.76
N SER A 105 5.68 -4.11 6.36
CA SER A 105 6.48 -4.67 7.46
C SER A 105 5.58 -5.12 8.60
N HIS A 106 4.59 -4.31 8.93
CA HIS A 106 3.67 -4.61 10.02
C HIS A 106 2.89 -5.90 9.74
N VAL A 107 2.32 -6.03 8.55
CA VAL A 107 1.50 -7.20 8.26
C VAL A 107 2.36 -8.47 8.18
N LEU A 108 3.56 -8.38 7.62
CA LEU A 108 4.41 -9.55 7.52
C LEU A 108 4.91 -9.99 8.89
N GLU A 109 5.20 -9.06 9.77
CA GLU A 109 5.58 -9.40 11.15
C GLU A 109 4.43 -10.05 11.89
N SER A 110 3.21 -9.55 11.67
CA SER A 110 2.04 -10.12 12.32
C SER A 110 1.79 -11.55 11.88
N VAL A 111 1.96 -11.82 10.58
CA VAL A 111 1.78 -13.16 10.05
C VAL A 111 2.85 -14.10 10.59
N ASN A 112 4.09 -13.64 10.67
CA ASN A 112 5.18 -14.46 11.21
C ASN A 112 4.97 -14.76 12.68
N ALA A 113 4.47 -13.81 13.43
CA ALA A 113 4.18 -14.03 14.85
C ALA A 113 3.08 -15.06 15.04
N GLU A 114 2.08 -15.03 14.18
CA GLU A 114 1.01 -16.02 14.24
C GLU A 114 1.51 -17.41 13.88
N ALA A 115 2.43 -17.50 12.94
CA ALA A 115 2.98 -18.76 12.50
C ALA A 115 3.93 -19.36 13.53
N ALA A 116 4.53 -18.53 14.33
CA ALA A 116 5.42 -19.01 15.38
C ALA A 116 4.65 -19.58 16.54
#